data_2fc092c0b66d3049f393c0045b0c1b9e
#
_entry.id   2fc092c0b66d3049f393c0045b0c1b9e
#
_cell.length_a   1.000
_cell.length_b   1.000
_cell.length_c   1.000
_cell.angle_alpha   90.00
_cell.angle_beta   90.00
_cell.angle_gamma   90.00
#
_symmetry.space_group_name_H-M   'P 1'
#
loop_
_entity.id
_entity.type
_entity.pdbx_description
1 polymer ?
#
loop_
_entity_poly.entity_id
_entity_poly.type
_entity_poly.pdbx_seq_one_letter_code
_entity_poly.pdbx_strand_id
1 'polypeptide(L)' 'MSDRYVVLAKRPDSHGPDGFDYQPAGSVWPSREPVENHQSYCQAKAEADRQRYGDVEYVIGRIEIEDES' A
#
# COMPACT_ATOMS: atom_id res chain seq x y z
N MET A 1 14.59 -16.59 4.61
CA MET A 1 13.38 -15.75 4.62
C MET A 1 13.58 -14.57 3.72
N SER A 2 12.58 -14.27 2.93
CA SER A 2 12.63 -13.14 2.02
C SER A 2 11.57 -12.13 2.40
N ASP A 3 11.95 -10.87 2.49
CA ASP A 3 11.01 -9.80 2.71
C ASP A 3 10.60 -9.19 1.39
N ARG A 4 9.32 -8.89 1.29
CA ARG A 4 8.77 -8.16 0.15
C ARG A 4 7.98 -6.98 0.67
N TYR A 5 7.78 -6.00 -0.19
CA TYR A 5 7.08 -4.78 0.18
C TYR A 5 5.98 -4.49 -0.83
N VAL A 6 4.91 -3.92 -0.35
CA VAL A 6 3.76 -3.58 -1.19
C VAL A 6 3.20 -2.25 -0.74
N VAL A 7 2.72 -1.45 -1.69
CA VAL A 7 2.00 -0.23 -1.38
C VAL A 7 0.54 -0.62 -1.15
N LEU A 8 -0.03 -0.16 -0.05
CA LEU A 8 -1.41 -0.44 0.31
C LEU A 8 -2.21 0.86 0.30
N ALA A 9 -3.35 0.82 -0.35
CA ALA A 9 -4.32 1.92 -0.30
C ALA A 9 -5.16 1.75 0.96
N LYS A 10 -4.99 2.66 1.90
CA LYS A 10 -5.70 2.63 3.18
C LYS A 10 -6.88 3.60 3.11
N ARG A 11 -8.07 3.09 3.29
CA ARG A 11 -9.30 3.88 3.25
C ARG A 11 -10.11 3.66 4.51
N PRO A 12 -10.84 4.68 4.98
CA PRO A 12 -11.77 4.48 6.10
C PRO A 12 -12.84 3.47 5.73
N ASP A 13 -13.08 2.52 6.65
CA ASP A 13 -14.11 1.50 6.46
C ASP A 13 -14.65 1.11 7.83
N SER A 14 -15.90 1.43 8.08
CA SER A 14 -16.53 1.14 9.36
C SER A 14 -16.68 -0.35 9.64
N HIS A 15 -16.55 -1.19 8.62
CA HIS A 15 -16.64 -2.64 8.76
C HIS A 15 -15.26 -3.29 8.94
N GLY A 16 -14.18 -2.52 8.82
CA GLY A 16 -12.85 -3.05 9.03
C GLY A 16 -12.55 -3.27 10.50
N PRO A 17 -11.65 -4.22 10.83
CA PRO A 17 -11.33 -4.52 12.24
C PRO A 17 -10.77 -3.33 13.02
N ASP A 18 -10.05 -2.45 12.35
CA ASP A 18 -9.44 -1.26 12.94
C ASP A 18 -10.04 0.03 12.39
N GLY A 19 -11.16 -0.06 11.68
CA GLY A 19 -11.80 1.09 11.06
C GLY A 19 -11.24 1.45 9.68
N PHE A 20 -10.42 0.59 9.10
CA PHE A 20 -9.80 0.83 7.80
C PHE A 20 -9.83 -0.41 6.92
N ASP A 21 -9.82 -0.17 5.62
CA ASP A 21 -9.66 -1.20 4.61
C ASP A 21 -8.33 -0.97 3.89
N TYR A 22 -7.60 -2.05 3.63
CA TYR A 22 -6.30 -2.01 2.96
C TYR A 22 -6.36 -2.83 1.68
N GLN A 23 -5.99 -2.21 0.57
CA GLN A 23 -5.97 -2.89 -0.72
C GLN A 23 -4.62 -2.70 -1.40
N PRO A 24 -4.06 -3.75 -1.99
CA PRO A 24 -2.78 -3.60 -2.70
C PRO A 24 -2.90 -2.63 -3.88
N ALA A 25 -1.91 -1.77 -4.01
CA ALA A 25 -1.83 -0.80 -5.10
C ALA A 25 -0.58 -1.09 -5.91
N GLY A 26 -0.64 -2.11 -6.75
CA GLY A 26 0.46 -2.51 -7.59
C GLY A 26 1.10 -3.82 -7.16
N SER A 27 2.27 -4.06 -7.69
CA SER A 27 2.99 -5.32 -7.49
C SER A 27 3.74 -5.36 -6.17
N VAL A 28 4.17 -6.55 -5.79
CA VAL A 28 5.05 -6.75 -4.65
C VAL A 28 6.49 -6.46 -5.07
N TRP A 29 7.21 -5.71 -4.23
CA TRP A 29 8.55 -5.22 -4.55
C TRP A 29 9.60 -5.93 -3.68
N PRO A 30 10.77 -6.23 -4.24
CA PRO A 30 11.81 -6.93 -3.49
C PRO A 30 12.61 -6.06 -2.52
N SER A 31 12.48 -4.74 -2.61
CA SER A 31 13.23 -3.84 -1.73
C SER A 31 12.41 -2.59 -1.41
N ARG A 32 12.88 -1.84 -0.42
CA ARG A 32 12.15 -0.65 0.05
C ARG A 32 12.24 0.53 -0.89
N GLU A 33 13.39 0.73 -1.52
CA GLU A 33 13.59 1.94 -2.33
C GLU A 33 12.57 2.08 -3.46
N PRO A 34 12.37 1.06 -4.32
CA PRO A 34 11.36 1.19 -5.37
C PRO A 34 9.94 1.28 -4.83
N VAL A 35 9.62 0.64 -3.70
CA VAL A 35 8.28 0.73 -3.15
C VAL A 35 8.01 2.10 -2.57
N GLU A 36 9.00 2.76 -1.99
CA GLU A 36 8.87 4.12 -1.51
C GLU A 36 8.59 5.09 -2.65
N ASN A 37 9.28 4.91 -3.78
CA ASN A 37 9.04 5.72 -4.97
C ASN A 37 7.63 5.49 -5.52
N HIS A 38 7.17 4.25 -5.51
CA HIS A 38 5.82 3.93 -5.96
C HIS A 38 4.76 4.52 -5.02
N GLN A 39 4.99 4.45 -3.71
CA GLN A 39 4.11 5.06 -2.71
C GLN A 39 3.97 6.57 -2.95
N SER A 40 5.08 7.25 -3.16
CA SER A 40 5.09 8.70 -3.42
C SER A 40 4.31 9.04 -4.68
N TYR A 41 4.49 8.24 -5.72
CA TYR A 41 3.76 8.42 -6.98
C TYR A 41 2.25 8.27 -6.78
N CYS A 42 1.84 7.21 -6.09
CA CYS A 42 0.42 6.95 -5.84
C CYS A 42 -0.20 8.06 -4.98
N GLN A 43 0.51 8.47 -3.94
CA GLN A 43 0.03 9.53 -3.05
C GLN A 43 -0.11 10.85 -3.80
N ALA A 44 0.84 11.20 -4.65
CA ALA A 44 0.78 12.43 -5.43
C ALA A 44 -0.41 12.40 -6.40
N LYS A 45 -0.67 11.25 -7.04
CA LYS A 45 -1.82 11.11 -7.92
C LYS A 45 -3.13 11.28 -7.17
N ALA A 46 -3.24 10.68 -5.99
CA ALA A 46 -4.45 10.77 -5.19
C ALA A 46 -4.71 12.20 -4.72
N GLU A 47 -3.66 12.92 -4.34
CA GLU A 47 -3.80 14.31 -3.92
C GLU A 47 -4.15 15.24 -5.08
N ALA A 48 -3.65 14.94 -6.27
CA ALA A 48 -3.95 15.73 -7.45
C ALA A 48 -5.39 15.56 -7.92
N ASP A 49 -6.02 14.42 -7.60
CA ASP A 49 -7.39 14.14 -8.03
C ASP A 49 -8.19 13.53 -6.88
N ARG A 50 -8.43 14.34 -5.86
CA ARG A 50 -9.14 13.89 -4.66
C ARG A 50 -10.58 13.50 -4.93
N GLN A 51 -11.20 14.09 -5.94
CA GLN A 51 -12.58 13.75 -6.28
C GLN A 51 -12.70 12.31 -6.77
N ARG A 52 -11.67 11.84 -7.48
CA ARG A 52 -11.66 10.49 -8.03
C ARG A 52 -11.22 9.46 -7.01
N TYR A 53 -10.18 9.77 -6.24
CA TYR A 53 -9.58 8.81 -5.32
C TYR A 53 -10.18 8.86 -3.91
N GLY A 54 -10.79 9.98 -3.53
CA GLY A 54 -11.38 10.14 -2.21
C GLY A 54 -10.34 10.23 -1.11
N ASP A 55 -10.74 9.87 0.10
CA ASP A 55 -9.85 9.87 1.26
C ASP A 55 -9.04 8.57 1.27
N VAL A 56 -7.88 8.62 0.63
CA VAL A 56 -6.99 7.46 0.58
C VAL A 56 -5.60 7.86 1.04
N GLU A 57 -4.99 7.00 1.85
CA GLU A 57 -3.61 7.15 2.28
C GLU A 57 -2.84 5.93 1.81
N TYR A 58 -1.70 6.15 1.19
CA TYR A 58 -0.88 5.04 0.72
C TYR A 58 0.21 4.75 1.74
N VAL A 59 0.24 3.52 2.21
CA VAL A 59 1.21 3.07 3.22
C VAL A 59 1.99 1.89 2.66
N ILE A 60 3.15 1.63 3.26
CA ILE A 60 3.98 0.51 2.85
C ILE A 60 3.76 -0.64 3.81
N GLY A 61 3.37 -1.80 3.27
CA GLY A 61 3.29 -3.03 4.02
C GLY A 61 4.49 -3.91 3.75
N ARG A 62 4.93 -4.63 4.76
CA ARG A 62 6.00 -5.61 4.63
C ARG A 62 5.39 -7.01 4.66
N ILE A 63 5.79 -7.83 3.70
CA ILE A 63 5.34 -9.21 3.60
C ILE A 63 6.53 -10.11 3.93
N GLU A 64 6.37 -10.94 4.92
CA GLU A 64 7.36 -11.95 5.26
C GLU A 64 6.97 -13.24 4.58
N ILE A 65 7.86 -13.73 3.72
CA ILE A 65 7.59 -14.93 2.97
C ILE A 65 8.28 -16.10 3.65
N GLU A 66 7.49 -17.07 4.05
CA GLU A 66 8.02 -18.31 4.61
C GLU A 66 8.49 -19.21 3.48
N ASP A 67 9.73 -19.64 3.59
CA ASP A 67 10.31 -20.54 2.63
C ASP A 67 10.23 -21.97 3.19
N GLU A 68 9.46 -22.80 2.53
CA GLU A 68 9.23 -24.16 2.99
C GLU A 68 10.22 -25.18 2.43
N SER A 69 11.25 -24.71 1.79
CA SER A 69 12.25 -25.60 1.22
C SER A 69 13.06 -26.37 2.26
#